data_7b7ef82e63139502753138c1a9fe0ed1
#
_entry.id   7b7ef82e63139502753138c1a9fe0ed1
#
_cell.length_a   1.000
_cell.length_b   1.000
_cell.length_c   1.000
_cell.angle_alpha   90.00
_cell.angle_beta   90.00
_cell.angle_gamma   90.00
#
_symmetry.space_group_name_H-M   'P 1'
#
loop_
_entity.id
_entity.type
_entity.pdbx_description
1 polymer ?
#
loop_
_entity_poly.entity_id
_entity_poly.type
_entity_poly.pdbx_seq_one_letter_code
_entity_poly.pdbx_strand_id
1 'polypeptide(L)'
;MNIQQLEYLIAVDKYKHFGKAAQACFITQPTLSAMIQKFEDELDVKIFDRTTHPIRTTDVGIQIITEAKHVIDSVNELRNKASLLNNVLAGKVNLGIIPTVSSFILPTEIFDFLRKNPKIEFNVKEMTTENIIKALKAGELDAGIISTPYDAANEFYHDHLFNEELMLYSSESALGKKEDTFVIPEEINVDKIWLLEEGNCLRTQFENICHLKENSMKPSNLEFSASNINTLIQMVDQVGGISILPELGMIQLSDQQKDKVSRFRRPFPYREISIIYYKPTYKQKIIDEFVLFVKQALQEKLNFNKDPESFANVKPQVVK
;
A
#
# COMPACT_ATOMS: atom_id res chain seq x y z
N MET A 1 -16.08 -32.47 -7.04
CA MET A 1 -15.53 -31.15 -6.68
C MET A 1 -15.99 -30.73 -5.28
N ASN A 2 -15.07 -30.20 -4.40
CA ASN A 2 -15.40 -29.67 -3.07
C ASN A 2 -14.48 -28.47 -2.71
N ILE A 3 -14.85 -27.73 -1.68
CA ILE A 3 -14.14 -26.52 -1.23
C ILE A 3 -12.66 -26.80 -0.93
N GLN A 4 -12.37 -27.90 -0.28
CA GLN A 4 -11.01 -28.28 0.10
C GLN A 4 -10.09 -28.51 -1.11
N GLN A 5 -10.62 -29.06 -2.20
CA GLN A 5 -9.88 -29.20 -3.46
C GLN A 5 -9.54 -27.83 -4.08
N LEU A 6 -10.44 -26.83 -3.97
CA LEU A 6 -10.17 -25.46 -4.43
C LEU A 6 -9.06 -24.81 -3.58
N GLU A 7 -9.08 -25.01 -2.26
CA GLU A 7 -7.99 -24.55 -1.38
C GLU A 7 -6.65 -25.18 -1.76
N TYR A 8 -6.62 -26.44 -2.11
CA TYR A 8 -5.41 -27.15 -2.54
C TYR A 8 -4.86 -26.62 -3.88
N LEU A 9 -5.74 -26.31 -4.85
CA LEU A 9 -5.35 -25.69 -6.12
C LEU A 9 -4.69 -24.33 -5.87
N ILE A 10 -5.31 -23.50 -5.05
CA ILE A 10 -4.79 -22.16 -4.70
C ILE A 10 -3.43 -22.27 -3.99
N ALA A 11 -3.27 -23.27 -3.10
CA ALA A 11 -2.01 -23.49 -2.40
C ALA A 11 -0.88 -23.91 -3.36
N VAL A 12 -1.13 -24.82 -4.31
CA VAL A 12 -0.11 -25.22 -5.30
C VAL A 12 0.26 -24.07 -6.22
N ASP A 13 -0.70 -23.27 -6.64
CA ASP A 13 -0.44 -22.06 -7.43
C ASP A 13 0.43 -21.06 -6.68
N LYS A 14 0.16 -20.84 -5.40
CA LYS A 14 0.93 -19.91 -4.53
C LYS A 14 2.37 -20.36 -4.33
N TYR A 15 2.58 -21.64 -4.01
CA TYR A 15 3.89 -22.16 -3.65
C TYR A 15 4.69 -22.68 -4.83
N LYS A 16 4.07 -22.88 -5.98
CA LYS A 16 4.67 -23.49 -7.20
C LYS A 16 5.42 -24.79 -6.92
N HIS A 17 5.01 -25.50 -5.86
CA HIS A 17 5.67 -26.70 -5.36
C HIS A 17 4.71 -27.55 -4.52
N PHE A 18 4.41 -28.79 -4.95
CA PHE A 18 3.45 -29.67 -4.27
C PHE A 18 3.81 -29.96 -2.81
N GLY A 19 5.10 -30.18 -2.49
CA GLY A 19 5.53 -30.46 -1.12
C GLY A 19 5.29 -29.29 -0.17
N LYS A 20 5.65 -28.05 -0.57
CA LYS A 20 5.41 -26.85 0.22
C LYS A 20 3.91 -26.54 0.38
N ALA A 21 3.14 -26.75 -0.70
CA ALA A 21 1.70 -26.59 -0.67
C ALA A 21 1.03 -27.60 0.28
N ALA A 22 1.47 -28.86 0.26
CA ALA A 22 0.97 -29.91 1.14
C ALA A 22 1.24 -29.58 2.62
N GLN A 23 2.45 -29.12 2.96
CA GLN A 23 2.78 -28.66 4.30
C GLN A 23 1.88 -27.51 4.76
N ALA A 24 1.64 -26.53 3.88
CA ALA A 24 0.76 -25.40 4.17
C ALA A 24 -0.71 -25.81 4.36
N CYS A 25 -1.13 -26.91 3.73
CA CYS A 25 -2.47 -27.49 3.88
C CYS A 25 -2.57 -28.56 4.97
N PHE A 26 -1.50 -28.82 5.72
CA PHE A 26 -1.42 -29.84 6.78
C PHE A 26 -1.76 -31.27 6.32
N ILE A 27 -1.34 -31.62 5.10
CA ILE A 27 -1.52 -32.96 4.51
C ILE A 27 -0.22 -33.48 3.89
N THR A 28 -0.21 -34.76 3.48
CA THR A 28 0.94 -35.32 2.76
C THR A 28 0.93 -34.91 1.29
N GLN A 29 2.12 -34.79 0.69
CA GLN A 29 2.25 -34.48 -0.75
C GLN A 29 1.52 -35.48 -1.66
N PRO A 30 1.55 -36.81 -1.46
CA PRO A 30 0.79 -37.76 -2.25
C PRO A 30 -0.73 -37.49 -2.17
N THR A 31 -1.25 -37.18 -0.99
CA THR A 31 -2.67 -36.86 -0.81
C THR A 31 -3.05 -35.60 -1.60
N LEU A 32 -2.27 -34.51 -1.47
CA LEU A 32 -2.50 -33.28 -2.24
C LEU A 32 -2.49 -33.56 -3.75
N SER A 33 -1.46 -34.29 -4.22
CA SER A 33 -1.30 -34.62 -5.65
C SER A 33 -2.46 -35.43 -6.20
N ALA A 34 -2.94 -36.42 -5.44
CA ALA A 34 -4.09 -37.24 -5.82
C ALA A 34 -5.39 -36.44 -5.88
N MET A 35 -5.60 -35.53 -4.90
CA MET A 35 -6.79 -34.66 -4.89
C MET A 35 -6.82 -33.69 -6.06
N ILE A 36 -5.69 -33.12 -6.43
CA ILE A 36 -5.59 -32.23 -7.59
C ILE A 36 -5.77 -33.03 -8.89
N GLN A 37 -5.14 -34.22 -9.02
CA GLN A 37 -5.32 -35.05 -10.17
C GLN A 37 -6.80 -35.41 -10.37
N LYS A 38 -7.48 -35.83 -9.30
CA LYS A 38 -8.91 -36.12 -9.35
C LYS A 38 -9.74 -34.90 -9.78
N PHE A 39 -9.37 -33.69 -9.36
CA PHE A 39 -10.04 -32.46 -9.76
C PHE A 39 -9.79 -32.15 -11.25
N GLU A 40 -8.54 -32.29 -11.73
CA GLU A 40 -8.19 -32.14 -13.15
C GLU A 40 -8.94 -33.14 -14.03
N ASP A 41 -9.04 -34.41 -13.59
CA ASP A 41 -9.76 -35.47 -14.29
C ASP A 41 -11.28 -35.23 -14.31
N GLU A 42 -11.86 -34.70 -13.23
CA GLU A 42 -13.30 -34.38 -13.13
C GLU A 42 -13.70 -33.26 -14.12
N LEU A 43 -12.80 -32.30 -14.36
CA LEU A 43 -13.04 -31.16 -15.27
C LEU A 43 -12.48 -31.41 -16.67
N ASP A 44 -11.79 -32.52 -16.90
CA ASP A 44 -11.08 -32.86 -18.14
C ASP A 44 -10.12 -31.77 -18.61
N VAL A 45 -9.35 -31.19 -17.65
CA VAL A 45 -8.37 -30.10 -17.90
C VAL A 45 -7.07 -30.38 -17.17
N LYS A 46 -5.96 -29.84 -17.69
CA LYS A 46 -4.68 -29.78 -16.99
C LYS A 46 -4.47 -28.38 -16.43
N ILE A 47 -4.44 -28.28 -15.09
CA ILE A 47 -4.27 -27.01 -14.38
C ILE A 47 -2.79 -26.71 -14.14
N PHE A 48 -2.00 -27.75 -13.85
CA PHE A 48 -0.58 -27.63 -13.59
C PHE A 48 0.26 -28.41 -14.58
N ASP A 49 1.29 -27.76 -15.12
CA ASP A 49 2.39 -28.43 -15.82
C ASP A 49 3.38 -28.95 -14.80
N ARG A 50 3.40 -30.28 -14.59
CA ARG A 50 4.25 -30.97 -13.63
C ARG A 50 5.63 -31.31 -14.19
N THR A 51 5.87 -31.05 -15.49
CA THR A 51 7.15 -31.34 -16.17
C THR A 51 8.19 -30.26 -15.89
N THR A 52 7.75 -29.08 -15.43
CA THR A 52 8.62 -27.92 -15.14
C THR A 52 8.94 -27.79 -13.65
N HIS A 53 10.12 -27.26 -13.34
CA HIS A 53 10.54 -26.87 -12.00
C HIS A 53 11.04 -25.42 -12.01
N PRO A 54 10.41 -24.47 -11.32
CA PRO A 54 9.17 -24.60 -10.52
C PRO A 54 7.96 -24.96 -11.37
N ILE A 55 6.96 -25.58 -10.75
CA ILE A 55 5.69 -25.98 -11.40
C ILE A 55 5.02 -24.75 -11.99
N ARG A 56 4.55 -24.86 -13.22
CA ARG A 56 3.81 -23.80 -13.92
C ARG A 56 2.33 -24.08 -13.92
N THR A 57 1.55 -23.02 -13.73
CA THR A 57 0.10 -23.04 -13.96
C THR A 57 -0.15 -22.84 -15.45
N THR A 58 -0.99 -23.66 -16.05
CA THR A 58 -1.39 -23.53 -17.47
C THR A 58 -2.30 -22.31 -17.66
N ASP A 59 -2.50 -21.85 -18.90
CA ASP A 59 -3.42 -20.74 -19.19
C ASP A 59 -4.86 -21.06 -18.76
N VAL A 60 -5.31 -22.31 -18.98
CA VAL A 60 -6.60 -22.81 -18.47
C VAL A 60 -6.58 -22.87 -16.95
N GLY A 61 -5.46 -23.31 -16.36
CA GLY A 61 -5.27 -23.35 -14.92
C GLY A 61 -5.40 -22.00 -14.25
N ILE A 62 -4.88 -20.93 -14.86
CA ILE A 62 -5.01 -19.56 -14.35
C ILE A 62 -6.49 -19.16 -14.25
N GLN A 63 -7.29 -19.45 -15.28
CA GLN A 63 -8.72 -19.14 -15.28
C GLN A 63 -9.45 -19.94 -14.19
N ILE A 64 -9.21 -21.26 -14.11
CA ILE A 64 -9.83 -22.12 -13.10
C ILE A 64 -9.48 -21.69 -11.68
N ILE A 65 -8.20 -21.31 -11.42
CA ILE A 65 -7.76 -20.86 -10.10
C ILE A 65 -8.39 -19.51 -9.75
N THR A 66 -8.58 -18.62 -10.72
CA THR A 66 -9.28 -17.36 -10.51
C THR A 66 -10.73 -17.60 -10.06
N GLU A 67 -11.45 -18.49 -10.75
CA GLU A 67 -12.81 -18.86 -10.36
C GLU A 67 -12.83 -19.63 -9.02
N ALA A 68 -11.85 -20.48 -8.75
CA ALA A 68 -11.72 -21.16 -7.46
C ALA A 68 -11.57 -20.15 -6.28
N LYS A 69 -10.80 -19.08 -6.48
CA LYS A 69 -10.69 -17.99 -5.50
C LYS A 69 -12.05 -17.32 -5.26
N HIS A 70 -12.80 -17.01 -6.33
CA HIS A 70 -14.15 -16.43 -6.21
C HIS A 70 -15.13 -17.32 -5.42
N VAL A 71 -15.07 -18.64 -5.64
CA VAL A 71 -15.89 -19.59 -4.88
C VAL A 71 -15.51 -19.60 -3.40
N ILE A 72 -14.21 -19.66 -3.08
CA ILE A 72 -13.74 -19.59 -1.68
C ILE A 72 -14.16 -18.29 -1.03
N ASP A 73 -14.08 -17.17 -1.73
CA ASP A 73 -14.55 -15.88 -1.23
C ASP A 73 -16.05 -15.89 -0.94
N SER A 74 -16.86 -16.47 -1.82
CA SER A 74 -18.32 -16.60 -1.62
C SER A 74 -18.67 -17.46 -0.40
N VAL A 75 -17.91 -18.53 -0.15
CA VAL A 75 -18.07 -19.36 1.05
C VAL A 75 -17.71 -18.58 2.32
N ASN A 76 -16.63 -17.81 2.28
CA ASN A 76 -16.24 -16.95 3.38
C ASN A 76 -17.26 -15.83 3.62
N GLU A 77 -17.85 -15.29 2.53
CA GLU A 77 -18.96 -14.34 2.62
C GLU A 77 -20.16 -14.93 3.39
N LEU A 78 -20.55 -16.15 3.07
CA LEU A 78 -21.62 -16.84 3.79
C LEU A 78 -21.32 -17.00 5.28
N ARG A 79 -20.11 -17.43 5.62
CA ARG A 79 -19.65 -17.56 7.02
C ARG A 79 -19.69 -16.24 7.77
N ASN A 80 -19.27 -15.16 7.12
CA ASN A 80 -19.23 -13.83 7.74
C ASN A 80 -20.61 -13.18 7.83
N LYS A 81 -21.50 -13.39 6.87
CA LYS A 81 -22.91 -12.99 7.01
C LYS A 81 -23.56 -13.65 8.25
N ALA A 82 -23.26 -14.93 8.48
CA ALA A 82 -23.70 -15.61 9.68
C ALA A 82 -23.12 -15.00 10.97
N SER A 83 -21.84 -14.60 10.94
CA SER A 83 -21.19 -13.92 12.07
C SER A 83 -21.72 -12.52 12.32
N LEU A 84 -22.08 -11.79 11.25
CA LEU A 84 -22.68 -10.44 11.32
C LEU A 84 -24.09 -10.46 11.95
N LEU A 85 -24.87 -11.53 11.76
CA LEU A 85 -26.15 -11.73 12.44
C LEU A 85 -25.98 -11.81 13.96
N ASN A 86 -24.78 -12.17 14.43
CA ASN A 86 -24.41 -12.22 15.84
C ASN A 86 -23.69 -10.95 16.34
N ASN A 87 -23.70 -9.84 15.59
CA ASN A 87 -23.02 -8.57 15.88
C ASN A 87 -21.51 -8.69 16.18
N VAL A 88 -20.84 -9.70 15.64
CA VAL A 88 -19.39 -9.91 15.83
C VAL A 88 -18.66 -9.53 14.55
N LEU A 89 -17.85 -8.47 14.62
CA LEU A 89 -16.93 -8.11 13.56
C LEU A 89 -15.72 -9.06 13.61
N ALA A 90 -15.59 -9.94 12.64
CA ALA A 90 -14.53 -10.94 12.59
C ALA A 90 -14.14 -11.27 11.14
N GLY A 91 -12.88 -11.55 10.91
CA GLY A 91 -12.40 -12.00 9.60
C GLY A 91 -10.95 -11.59 9.35
N LYS A 92 -10.40 -12.11 8.24
CA LYS A 92 -9.05 -11.81 7.77
C LYS A 92 -9.10 -10.91 6.55
N VAL A 93 -8.34 -9.81 6.58
CA VAL A 93 -8.20 -8.84 5.48
C VAL A 93 -6.76 -8.84 5.00
N ASN A 94 -6.54 -9.03 3.70
CA ASN A 94 -5.25 -8.84 3.05
C ASN A 94 -5.18 -7.39 2.56
N LEU A 95 -4.31 -6.60 3.17
CA LEU A 95 -4.19 -5.16 2.93
C LEU A 95 -2.85 -4.83 2.28
N GLY A 96 -2.88 -4.20 1.11
CA GLY A 96 -1.71 -3.55 0.53
C GLY A 96 -1.60 -2.11 1.03
N ILE A 97 -0.39 -1.62 1.26
CA ILE A 97 -0.17 -0.25 1.70
C ILE A 97 1.12 0.31 1.10
N ILE A 98 1.08 1.56 0.65
CA ILE A 98 2.29 2.21 0.14
C ILE A 98 3.27 2.51 1.28
N PRO A 99 4.61 2.35 1.07
CA PRO A 99 5.61 2.49 2.12
C PRO A 99 5.60 3.83 2.84
N THR A 100 5.29 4.91 2.12
CA THR A 100 5.25 6.28 2.64
C THR A 100 4.05 6.58 3.56
N VAL A 101 3.15 5.63 3.73
CA VAL A 101 2.00 5.69 4.65
C VAL A 101 2.12 4.62 5.71
N SER A 102 2.58 3.40 5.34
CA SER A 102 2.66 2.27 6.26
C SER A 102 3.51 2.57 7.49
N SER A 103 4.65 3.21 7.29
CA SER A 103 5.59 3.58 8.38
C SER A 103 4.95 4.40 9.49
N PHE A 104 3.86 5.11 9.20
CA PHE A 104 3.20 6.02 10.13
C PHE A 104 1.91 5.47 10.72
N ILE A 105 1.04 4.86 9.89
CA ILE A 105 -0.27 4.38 10.37
C ILE A 105 -0.25 2.93 10.87
N LEU A 106 0.73 2.11 10.43
CA LEU A 106 0.80 0.72 10.87
C LEU A 106 1.08 0.58 12.37
N PRO A 107 2.09 1.26 12.94
CA PRO A 107 2.42 1.11 14.36
C PRO A 107 1.41 1.78 15.32
N THR A 108 0.51 2.59 14.82
CA THR A 108 -0.49 3.33 15.61
C THR A 108 -1.91 2.89 15.24
N GLU A 109 -2.48 3.46 14.20
CA GLU A 109 -3.90 3.31 13.86
C GLU A 109 -4.28 1.86 13.56
N ILE A 110 -3.44 1.11 12.83
CA ILE A 110 -3.75 -0.30 12.51
C ILE A 110 -3.68 -1.17 13.77
N PHE A 111 -2.64 -1.03 14.58
CA PHE A 111 -2.52 -1.80 15.83
C PHE A 111 -3.62 -1.45 16.84
N ASP A 112 -3.97 -0.17 16.97
CA ASP A 112 -5.03 0.26 17.88
C ASP A 112 -6.41 -0.23 17.43
N PHE A 113 -6.66 -0.26 16.12
CA PHE A 113 -7.87 -0.86 15.56
C PHE A 113 -7.97 -2.36 15.85
N LEU A 114 -6.89 -3.11 15.62
CA LEU A 114 -6.85 -4.55 15.89
C LEU A 114 -6.99 -4.86 17.38
N ARG A 115 -6.39 -4.06 18.26
CA ARG A 115 -6.54 -4.20 19.71
C ARG A 115 -7.99 -4.04 20.18
N LYS A 116 -8.75 -3.14 19.54
CA LYS A 116 -10.18 -2.96 19.81
C LYS A 116 -11.05 -4.05 19.17
N ASN A 117 -10.54 -4.71 18.14
CA ASN A 117 -11.27 -5.72 17.35
C ASN A 117 -10.48 -7.05 17.29
N PRO A 118 -10.32 -7.79 18.41
CA PRO A 118 -9.40 -8.94 18.50
C PRO A 118 -9.77 -10.15 17.63
N LYS A 119 -10.94 -10.14 16.99
CA LYS A 119 -11.37 -11.18 16.03
C LYS A 119 -11.09 -10.81 14.57
N ILE A 120 -10.51 -9.63 14.34
CA ILE A 120 -10.04 -9.22 13.02
C ILE A 120 -8.55 -9.51 12.90
N GLU A 121 -8.14 -10.05 11.76
CA GLU A 121 -6.75 -10.28 11.38
C GLU A 121 -6.42 -9.47 10.13
N PHE A 122 -5.40 -8.61 10.17
CA PHE A 122 -4.86 -7.96 8.98
C PHE A 122 -3.55 -8.63 8.57
N ASN A 123 -3.48 -9.03 7.30
CA ASN A 123 -2.24 -9.42 6.64
C ASN A 123 -1.77 -8.24 5.78
N VAL A 124 -0.84 -7.43 6.29
CA VAL A 124 -0.40 -6.19 5.66
C VAL A 124 0.86 -6.43 4.83
N LYS A 125 0.88 -5.91 3.60
CA LYS A 125 2.05 -5.91 2.71
C LYS A 125 2.37 -4.51 2.23
N GLU A 126 3.62 -4.09 2.40
CA GLU A 126 4.12 -2.88 1.74
C GLU A 126 4.35 -3.15 0.25
N MET A 127 3.78 -2.30 -0.59
CA MET A 127 3.84 -2.46 -2.05
C MET A 127 3.72 -1.08 -2.72
N THR A 128 4.27 -0.95 -3.93
CA THR A 128 4.00 0.22 -4.78
C THR A 128 2.54 0.25 -5.20
N THR A 129 2.02 1.43 -5.54
CA THR A 129 0.63 1.60 -6.02
C THR A 129 0.32 0.67 -7.18
N GLU A 130 1.21 0.54 -8.14
CA GLU A 130 1.03 -0.34 -9.31
C GLU A 130 0.86 -1.82 -8.91
N ASN A 131 1.70 -2.29 -7.97
CA ASN A 131 1.63 -3.67 -7.48
C ASN A 131 0.38 -3.91 -6.64
N ILE A 132 -0.08 -2.92 -5.85
CA ILE A 132 -1.36 -2.98 -5.13
C ILE A 132 -2.52 -3.15 -6.13
N ILE A 133 -2.56 -2.35 -7.18
CA ILE A 133 -3.58 -2.43 -8.24
C ILE A 133 -3.60 -3.81 -8.89
N LYS A 134 -2.44 -4.34 -9.28
CA LYS A 134 -2.31 -5.68 -9.87
C LYS A 134 -2.81 -6.77 -8.92
N ALA A 135 -2.43 -6.69 -7.64
CA ALA A 135 -2.81 -7.66 -6.63
C ALA A 135 -4.31 -7.61 -6.27
N LEU A 136 -4.93 -6.42 -6.29
CA LEU A 136 -6.38 -6.25 -6.13
C LEU A 136 -7.14 -6.88 -7.30
N LYS A 137 -6.71 -6.65 -8.55
CA LYS A 137 -7.32 -7.28 -9.74
C LYS A 137 -7.18 -8.80 -9.73
N ALA A 138 -6.06 -9.31 -9.20
CA ALA A 138 -5.81 -10.75 -9.06
C ALA A 138 -6.53 -11.39 -7.85
N GLY A 139 -7.24 -10.62 -7.01
CA GLY A 139 -7.89 -11.12 -5.79
C GLY A 139 -6.89 -11.57 -4.71
N GLU A 140 -5.64 -11.13 -4.76
CA GLU A 140 -4.62 -11.41 -3.74
C GLU A 140 -4.72 -10.47 -2.56
N LEU A 141 -5.24 -9.25 -2.78
CA LEU A 141 -5.57 -8.25 -1.77
C LEU A 141 -7.07 -8.00 -1.74
N ASP A 142 -7.57 -7.68 -0.56
CA ASP A 142 -8.95 -7.26 -0.34
C ASP A 142 -9.10 -5.75 -0.46
N ALA A 143 -8.08 -5.01 0.00
CA ALA A 143 -8.02 -3.56 -0.07
C ALA A 143 -6.58 -3.07 -0.21
N GLY A 144 -6.43 -1.81 -0.65
CA GLY A 144 -5.14 -1.15 -0.77
C GLY A 144 -5.19 0.30 -0.29
N ILE A 145 -4.21 0.75 0.48
CA ILE A 145 -4.08 2.15 0.88
C ILE A 145 -3.04 2.81 -0.03
N ILE A 146 -3.47 3.81 -0.79
CA ILE A 146 -2.67 4.50 -1.80
C ILE A 146 -2.89 6.02 -1.75
N SER A 147 -2.04 6.77 -2.45
CA SER A 147 -2.30 8.18 -2.74
C SER A 147 -3.20 8.33 -3.95
N THR A 148 -4.25 9.14 -3.84
CA THR A 148 -5.25 9.40 -4.89
C THR A 148 -5.23 10.88 -5.32
N PRO A 149 -5.86 11.25 -6.46
CA PRO A 149 -6.50 10.39 -7.45
C PRO A 149 -5.48 9.57 -8.25
N TYR A 150 -5.89 8.37 -8.69
CA TYR A 150 -5.14 7.48 -9.56
C TYR A 150 -5.94 7.24 -10.86
N ASP A 151 -5.29 7.23 -12.04
CA ASP A 151 -6.00 7.23 -13.34
C ASP A 151 -6.89 6.00 -13.59
N ALA A 152 -6.57 4.86 -12.99
CA ALA A 152 -7.44 3.67 -13.03
C ALA A 152 -8.56 3.70 -11.98
N ALA A 153 -8.82 4.83 -11.31
CA ALA A 153 -9.80 4.95 -10.22
C ALA A 153 -11.22 4.55 -10.64
N ASN A 154 -11.58 4.68 -11.92
CA ASN A 154 -12.90 4.27 -12.42
C ASN A 154 -13.17 2.76 -12.34
N GLU A 155 -12.12 1.95 -12.13
CA GLU A 155 -12.25 0.49 -12.00
C GLU A 155 -12.34 0.03 -10.53
N PHE A 156 -12.12 0.94 -9.58
CA PHE A 156 -12.06 0.64 -8.16
C PHE A 156 -13.05 1.49 -7.37
N TYR A 157 -13.63 0.90 -6.35
CA TYR A 157 -14.27 1.65 -5.28
C TYR A 157 -13.17 2.27 -4.41
N HIS A 158 -13.44 3.44 -3.86
CA HIS A 158 -12.50 4.10 -2.96
C HIS A 158 -13.23 4.82 -1.84
N ASP A 159 -12.63 4.79 -0.66
CA ASP A 159 -13.03 5.59 0.49
C ASP A 159 -11.85 6.46 0.90
N HIS A 160 -12.08 7.78 0.92
CA HIS A 160 -11.10 8.73 1.42
C HIS A 160 -10.75 8.42 2.88
N LEU A 161 -9.45 8.40 3.22
CA LEU A 161 -8.98 8.23 4.60
C LEU A 161 -8.62 9.57 5.24
N PHE A 162 -7.65 10.27 4.66
CA PHE A 162 -7.19 11.56 5.15
C PHE A 162 -6.43 12.32 4.06
N ASN A 163 -6.29 13.63 4.31
CA ASN A 163 -5.38 14.50 3.57
C ASN A 163 -4.24 14.91 4.49
N GLU A 164 -3.01 14.90 3.98
CA GLU A 164 -1.85 15.35 4.73
C GLU A 164 -1.00 16.34 3.94
N GLU A 165 -0.48 17.35 4.64
CA GLU A 165 0.41 18.35 4.07
C GLU A 165 1.72 17.70 3.62
N LEU A 166 2.26 18.20 2.51
CA LEU A 166 3.61 17.88 2.06
C LEU A 166 4.53 19.02 2.44
N MET A 167 5.58 18.72 3.20
CA MET A 167 6.54 19.68 3.75
C MET A 167 7.94 19.39 3.22
N LEU A 168 8.84 20.30 3.46
CA LEU A 168 10.24 20.15 3.11
C LEU A 168 11.06 19.81 4.34
N TYR A 169 11.92 18.78 4.24
CA TYR A 169 12.95 18.45 5.21
C TYR A 169 14.32 18.86 4.66
N SER A 170 15.03 19.74 5.35
CA SER A 170 16.27 20.32 4.80
C SER A 170 17.38 20.44 5.83
N SER A 171 18.63 20.25 5.40
CA SER A 171 19.78 20.65 6.22
C SER A 171 19.89 22.18 6.28
N GLU A 172 20.43 22.70 7.38
CA GLU A 172 20.61 24.16 7.59
C GLU A 172 21.36 24.84 6.43
N SER A 173 22.24 24.13 5.74
CA SER A 173 23.03 24.65 4.63
C SER A 173 22.28 24.78 3.31
N ALA A 174 21.08 24.19 3.21
CA ALA A 174 20.38 24.07 1.92
C ALA A 174 19.40 25.22 1.66
N LEU A 175 18.81 25.83 2.70
CA LEU A 175 17.81 26.90 2.58
C LEU A 175 18.31 28.29 2.94
N GLY A 176 19.50 28.41 3.53
CA GLY A 176 20.00 29.65 4.10
C GLY A 176 19.20 30.09 5.34
N LYS A 177 19.76 30.91 6.19
CA LYS A 177 19.04 31.55 7.30
C LYS A 177 18.09 32.62 6.74
N LYS A 178 16.85 32.29 6.45
CA LYS A 178 15.78 33.25 6.21
C LYS A 178 14.83 33.23 7.41
N GLU A 179 14.46 34.41 7.86
CA GLU A 179 13.45 34.62 8.92
C GLU A 179 12.03 34.18 8.46
N ASP A 180 11.82 33.94 7.18
CA ASP A 180 10.55 33.48 6.63
C ASP A 180 10.45 31.94 6.69
N THR A 181 9.44 31.48 7.39
CA THR A 181 9.12 30.05 7.61
C THR A 181 8.60 29.30 6.38
N PHE A 182 8.46 29.94 5.23
CA PHE A 182 7.87 29.37 4.02
C PHE A 182 8.89 29.27 2.89
N VAL A 183 8.88 28.10 2.22
CA VAL A 183 9.74 27.83 1.07
C VAL A 183 8.97 28.05 -0.22
N ILE A 184 9.61 28.72 -1.15
CA ILE A 184 9.12 28.90 -2.54
C ILE A 184 9.72 27.78 -3.38
N PRO A 185 8.89 26.93 -4.04
CA PRO A 185 9.40 25.77 -4.79
C PRO A 185 10.48 26.11 -5.81
N GLU A 186 10.36 27.26 -6.50
CA GLU A 186 11.28 27.76 -7.52
C GLU A 186 12.65 28.18 -6.97
N GLU A 187 12.75 28.40 -5.67
CA GLU A 187 14.00 28.77 -4.99
C GLU A 187 14.80 27.56 -4.47
N ILE A 188 14.25 26.37 -4.60
CA ILE A 188 14.90 25.13 -4.14
C ILE A 188 16.10 24.81 -5.04
N ASN A 189 17.27 24.59 -4.42
CA ASN A 189 18.43 24.12 -5.16
C ASN A 189 18.26 22.63 -5.53
N VAL A 190 17.93 22.37 -6.80
CA VAL A 190 17.69 21.04 -7.35
C VAL A 190 18.91 20.11 -7.29
N ASP A 191 20.13 20.66 -7.19
CA ASP A 191 21.37 19.88 -7.12
C ASP A 191 21.55 19.15 -5.79
N LYS A 192 20.69 19.42 -4.80
CA LYS A 192 20.77 18.87 -3.44
C LYS A 192 19.52 18.13 -3.01
N ILE A 193 18.73 17.62 -3.95
CA ILE A 193 17.48 16.93 -3.65
C ILE A 193 17.70 15.42 -3.57
N TRP A 194 17.24 14.82 -2.46
CA TRP A 194 17.14 13.38 -2.28
C TRP A 194 15.72 12.90 -2.57
N LEU A 195 15.57 11.96 -3.51
CA LEU A 195 14.29 11.43 -3.96
C LEU A 195 14.14 9.95 -3.61
N LEU A 196 12.88 9.53 -3.43
CA LEU A 196 12.53 8.11 -3.40
C LEU A 196 12.72 7.47 -4.78
N GLU A 197 12.77 6.14 -4.83
CA GLU A 197 12.84 5.37 -6.07
C GLU A 197 11.65 5.64 -7.01
N GLU A 198 11.85 5.36 -8.29
CA GLU A 198 10.79 5.44 -9.30
C GLU A 198 9.63 4.51 -8.95
N GLY A 199 8.40 4.93 -9.32
CA GLY A 199 7.17 4.23 -8.96
C GLY A 199 6.62 4.62 -7.57
N ASN A 200 7.30 5.49 -6.82
CA ASN A 200 6.79 6.03 -5.57
C ASN A 200 6.01 7.32 -5.83
N CYS A 201 4.72 7.33 -5.47
CA CYS A 201 3.85 8.50 -5.69
C CYS A 201 4.39 9.79 -5.04
N LEU A 202 5.05 9.68 -3.89
CA LEU A 202 5.59 10.84 -3.20
C LEU A 202 6.76 11.49 -3.98
N ARG A 203 7.58 10.69 -4.68
CA ARG A 203 8.60 11.22 -5.60
C ARG A 203 7.96 12.07 -6.68
N THR A 204 6.98 11.52 -7.38
CA THR A 204 6.29 12.24 -8.47
C THR A 204 5.60 13.50 -7.97
N GLN A 205 5.00 13.45 -6.78
CA GLN A 205 4.41 14.63 -6.15
C GLN A 205 5.46 15.72 -5.86
N PHE A 206 6.63 15.35 -5.38
CA PHE A 206 7.71 16.31 -5.15
C PHE A 206 8.26 16.90 -6.44
N GLU A 207 8.46 16.06 -7.46
CA GLU A 207 8.85 16.51 -8.80
C GLU A 207 7.84 17.52 -9.38
N ASN A 208 6.54 17.29 -9.16
CA ASN A 208 5.48 18.21 -9.58
C ASN A 208 5.47 19.54 -8.80
N ILE A 209 5.69 19.50 -7.47
CA ILE A 209 5.76 20.71 -6.64
C ILE A 209 6.93 21.59 -7.08
N CYS A 210 8.10 21.00 -7.30
CA CYS A 210 9.33 21.72 -7.58
C CYS A 210 9.58 21.93 -9.09
N HIS A 211 8.64 21.53 -9.95
CA HIS A 211 8.78 21.57 -11.42
C HIS A 211 10.10 20.95 -11.91
N LEU A 212 10.54 19.85 -11.27
CA LEU A 212 11.78 19.18 -11.63
C LEU A 212 11.62 18.50 -12.99
N LYS A 213 12.42 18.93 -13.97
CA LYS A 213 12.58 18.18 -15.21
C LYS A 213 13.54 17.01 -14.95
N GLU A 214 13.42 15.92 -15.72
CA GLU A 214 14.07 14.60 -15.59
C GLU A 214 15.58 14.54 -15.24
N ASN A 215 16.26 15.67 -15.05
CA ASN A 215 17.69 15.79 -14.82
C ASN A 215 18.06 16.17 -13.37
N SER A 216 17.40 15.60 -12.34
CA SER A 216 17.86 15.78 -10.97
C SER A 216 19.19 15.04 -10.77
N MET A 217 20.23 15.79 -10.34
CA MET A 217 21.61 15.33 -10.26
C MET A 217 21.78 14.10 -9.37
N LYS A 218 22.43 13.10 -9.95
CA LYS A 218 23.11 12.05 -9.19
C LYS A 218 24.55 12.49 -8.96
N PRO A 219 25.13 12.38 -7.74
CA PRO A 219 26.56 12.46 -7.56
C PRO A 219 27.21 11.47 -8.55
N SER A 220 28.24 11.89 -9.25
CA SER A 220 28.83 11.14 -10.38
C SER A 220 29.36 9.74 -10.05
N ASN A 221 29.42 9.38 -8.77
CA ASN A 221 29.98 8.14 -8.23
C ASN A 221 29.05 7.42 -7.24
N LEU A 222 27.80 7.86 -7.05
CA LEU A 222 26.81 7.20 -6.19
C LEU A 222 25.49 7.02 -6.95
N GLU A 223 25.11 5.79 -7.23
CA GLU A 223 23.76 5.45 -7.65
C GLU A 223 22.96 5.06 -6.39
N PHE A 224 22.00 5.90 -6.01
CA PHE A 224 21.23 5.75 -4.79
C PHE A 224 19.72 5.74 -5.10
N SER A 225 19.05 4.76 -4.53
CA SER A 225 17.59 4.59 -4.63
C SER A 225 17.06 4.24 -3.26
N ALA A 226 16.22 5.10 -2.68
CA ALA A 226 15.61 4.88 -1.38
C ALA A 226 14.14 4.47 -1.54
N SER A 227 13.75 3.40 -0.86
CA SER A 227 12.36 2.94 -0.83
C SER A 227 11.53 3.58 0.30
N ASN A 228 12.18 4.18 1.30
CA ASN A 228 11.51 4.74 2.48
C ASN A 228 12.03 6.14 2.87
N ILE A 229 11.17 6.89 3.56
CA ILE A 229 11.41 8.27 3.96
C ILE A 229 12.52 8.37 5.03
N ASN A 230 12.62 7.40 5.93
CA ASN A 230 13.61 7.45 7.02
C ASN A 230 15.04 7.46 6.47
N THR A 231 15.30 6.72 5.39
CA THR A 231 16.60 6.77 4.72
C THR A 231 16.87 8.15 4.14
N LEU A 232 15.88 8.82 3.56
CA LEU A 232 16.04 10.19 3.05
C LEU A 232 16.33 11.19 4.17
N ILE A 233 15.64 11.09 5.31
CA ILE A 233 15.90 11.90 6.49
C ILE A 233 17.37 11.75 6.95
N GLN A 234 17.85 10.50 7.04
CA GLN A 234 19.25 10.23 7.40
C GLN A 234 20.25 10.79 6.38
N MET A 235 19.95 10.72 5.08
CA MET A 235 20.79 11.32 4.05
C MET A 235 20.86 12.84 4.21
N VAL A 236 19.73 13.50 4.44
CA VAL A 236 19.70 14.95 4.69
C VAL A 236 20.47 15.31 5.97
N ASP A 237 20.35 14.51 7.03
CA ASP A 237 21.03 14.76 8.30
C ASP A 237 22.54 14.60 8.21
N GLN A 238 23.05 13.60 7.48
CA GLN A 238 24.48 13.26 7.44
C GLN A 238 25.22 13.90 6.27
N VAL A 239 24.58 14.01 5.12
CA VAL A 239 25.21 14.47 3.87
C VAL A 239 24.78 15.91 3.53
N GLY A 240 23.66 16.34 4.09
CA GLY A 240 23.03 17.59 3.73
C GLY A 240 22.07 17.45 2.56
N GLY A 241 21.44 18.56 2.18
CA GLY A 241 20.47 18.61 1.10
C GLY A 241 19.03 18.69 1.60
N ILE A 242 18.11 18.24 0.76
CA ILE A 242 16.67 18.49 0.91
C ILE A 242 15.90 17.22 0.51
N SER A 243 14.79 16.96 1.18
CA SER A 243 13.81 15.95 0.77
C SER A 243 12.39 16.37 1.12
N ILE A 244 11.40 15.67 0.55
CA ILE A 244 10.00 15.86 0.90
C ILE A 244 9.63 15.04 2.14
N LEU A 245 8.79 15.61 2.98
CA LEU A 245 8.27 14.98 4.19
C LEU A 245 6.75 15.13 4.24
N PRO A 246 5.99 14.04 4.26
CA PRO A 246 4.56 14.11 4.57
C PRO A 246 4.34 14.42 6.06
N GLU A 247 3.25 15.10 6.38
CA GLU A 247 2.95 15.60 7.72
C GLU A 247 2.99 14.51 8.80
N LEU A 248 2.49 13.32 8.51
CA LEU A 248 2.57 12.19 9.45
C LEU A 248 4.01 11.81 9.80
N GLY A 249 4.98 12.11 8.92
CA GLY A 249 6.40 11.92 9.18
C GLY A 249 6.92 12.72 10.36
N MET A 250 6.30 13.85 10.69
CA MET A 250 6.64 14.67 11.86
C MET A 250 6.55 13.92 13.18
N ILE A 251 5.69 12.89 13.25
CA ILE A 251 5.47 12.10 14.49
C ILE A 251 6.73 11.36 14.91
N GLN A 252 7.56 10.95 13.95
CA GLN A 252 8.77 10.14 14.20
C GLN A 252 10.04 11.00 14.36
N LEU A 253 9.96 12.30 14.11
CA LEU A 253 11.11 13.19 14.21
C LEU A 253 11.44 13.56 15.68
N SER A 254 12.72 13.59 16.00
CA SER A 254 13.21 14.25 17.21
C SER A 254 12.96 15.76 17.14
N ASP A 255 13.01 16.45 18.29
CA ASP A 255 12.78 17.89 18.30
C ASP A 255 13.81 18.66 17.46
N GLN A 256 15.09 18.25 17.48
CA GLN A 256 16.12 18.82 16.60
C GLN A 256 15.83 18.59 15.10
N GLN A 257 15.21 17.49 14.75
CA GLN A 257 14.80 17.22 13.37
C GLN A 257 13.57 18.02 12.96
N LYS A 258 12.64 18.29 13.88
CA LYS A 258 11.47 19.15 13.61
C LYS A 258 11.86 20.56 13.24
N ASP A 259 12.94 21.08 13.81
CA ASP A 259 13.49 22.40 13.48
C ASP A 259 14.01 22.50 12.03
N LYS A 260 14.24 21.35 11.38
CA LYS A 260 14.66 21.26 9.97
C LYS A 260 13.49 21.18 8.99
N VAL A 261 12.25 21.15 9.48
CA VAL A 261 11.06 21.07 8.64
C VAL A 261 10.58 22.47 8.30
N SER A 262 10.33 22.70 7.02
CA SER A 262 9.77 23.96 6.51
C SER A 262 8.50 23.68 5.71
N ARG A 263 7.56 24.61 5.76
CA ARG A 263 6.34 24.55 4.97
C ARG A 263 6.55 25.25 3.63
N PHE A 264 5.86 24.80 2.60
CA PHE A 264 5.78 25.53 1.35
C PHE A 264 4.93 26.80 1.50
N ARG A 265 5.11 27.78 0.59
CA ARG A 265 4.24 28.95 0.50
C ARG A 265 2.81 28.52 0.15
N ARG A 266 1.83 29.27 0.63
CA ARG A 266 0.41 29.06 0.29
C ARG A 266 0.15 29.18 -1.22
N PRO A 267 -0.74 28.32 -1.79
CA PRO A 267 -1.47 27.26 -1.12
C PRO A 267 -0.57 26.09 -0.74
N PHE A 268 -0.73 25.56 0.48
CA PHE A 268 0.09 24.46 0.97
C PHE A 268 -0.16 23.19 0.14
N PRO A 269 0.88 22.52 -0.36
CA PRO A 269 0.71 21.28 -1.09
C PRO A 269 0.26 20.16 -0.14
N TYR A 270 -0.74 19.38 -0.55
CA TYR A 270 -1.16 18.20 0.18
C TYR A 270 -1.38 17.01 -0.76
N ARG A 271 -1.35 15.81 -0.21
CA ARG A 271 -1.76 14.59 -0.88
C ARG A 271 -2.98 13.98 -0.20
N GLU A 272 -3.81 13.33 -0.99
CA GLU A 272 -4.95 12.57 -0.53
C GLU A 272 -4.55 11.10 -0.38
N ILE A 273 -4.93 10.49 0.73
CA ILE A 273 -4.76 9.06 1.00
C ILE A 273 -6.12 8.42 1.09
N SER A 274 -6.32 7.36 0.32
CA SER A 274 -7.56 6.61 0.26
C SER A 274 -7.31 5.11 0.37
N ILE A 275 -8.31 4.40 0.83
CA ILE A 275 -8.39 2.96 0.70
C ILE A 275 -9.18 2.62 -0.55
N ILE A 276 -8.64 1.71 -1.37
CA ILE A 276 -9.26 1.24 -2.61
C ILE A 276 -9.53 -0.25 -2.54
N TYR A 277 -10.57 -0.72 -3.24
CA TYR A 277 -10.91 -2.13 -3.39
C TYR A 277 -11.57 -2.36 -4.74
N TYR A 278 -11.35 -3.55 -5.34
CA TYR A 278 -11.80 -3.84 -6.70
C TYR A 278 -13.32 -3.96 -6.79
N LYS A 279 -13.95 -4.56 -5.79
CA LYS A 279 -15.41 -4.65 -5.61
C LYS A 279 -15.73 -4.86 -4.14
N PRO A 280 -16.91 -4.40 -3.67
CA PRO A 280 -17.35 -4.70 -2.31
C PRO A 280 -17.39 -6.21 -2.07
N THR A 281 -16.85 -6.63 -0.94
CA THR A 281 -16.83 -8.03 -0.50
C THR A 281 -17.53 -8.14 0.85
N TYR A 282 -17.66 -9.36 1.34
CA TYR A 282 -18.13 -9.61 2.71
C TYR A 282 -17.27 -8.93 3.79
N LYS A 283 -16.04 -8.53 3.44
CA LYS A 283 -15.12 -7.81 4.34
C LYS A 283 -15.39 -6.30 4.38
N GLN A 284 -16.33 -5.80 3.55
CA GLN A 284 -16.61 -4.37 3.42
C GLN A 284 -16.88 -3.73 4.79
N LYS A 285 -17.66 -4.37 5.65
CA LYS A 285 -17.94 -3.84 6.98
C LYS A 285 -16.68 -3.66 7.84
N ILE A 286 -15.68 -4.55 7.71
CA ILE A 286 -14.39 -4.40 8.41
C ILE A 286 -13.64 -3.19 7.84
N ILE A 287 -13.66 -3.04 6.51
CA ILE A 287 -13.03 -1.91 5.82
C ILE A 287 -13.69 -0.60 6.24
N ASP A 288 -15.02 -0.53 6.24
CA ASP A 288 -15.79 0.67 6.62
C ASP A 288 -15.50 1.10 8.06
N GLU A 289 -15.49 0.15 9.00
CA GLU A 289 -15.17 0.42 10.41
C GLU A 289 -13.69 0.86 10.58
N PHE A 290 -12.78 0.27 9.80
CA PHE A 290 -11.39 0.69 9.80
C PHE A 290 -11.22 2.11 9.22
N VAL A 291 -11.90 2.43 8.12
CA VAL A 291 -11.93 3.78 7.53
C VAL A 291 -12.42 4.81 8.57
N LEU A 292 -13.54 4.51 9.23
CA LEU A 292 -14.10 5.39 10.25
C LEU A 292 -13.12 5.59 11.42
N PHE A 293 -12.48 4.51 11.87
CA PHE A 293 -11.48 4.55 12.94
C PHE A 293 -10.29 5.43 12.58
N VAL A 294 -9.70 5.26 11.38
CA VAL A 294 -8.55 6.06 10.94
C VAL A 294 -8.92 7.53 10.79
N LYS A 295 -10.07 7.85 10.21
CA LYS A 295 -10.57 9.23 10.10
C LYS A 295 -10.66 9.89 11.47
N GLN A 296 -11.27 9.24 12.45
CA GLN A 296 -11.39 9.77 13.80
C GLN A 296 -10.03 9.95 14.49
N ALA A 297 -9.13 8.97 14.34
CA ALA A 297 -7.82 9.01 14.96
C ALA A 297 -6.91 10.13 14.41
N LEU A 298 -7.07 10.50 13.15
CA LEU A 298 -6.25 11.51 12.48
C LEU A 298 -6.91 12.89 12.39
N GLN A 299 -8.19 13.01 12.76
CA GLN A 299 -8.96 14.25 12.58
C GLN A 299 -8.30 15.48 13.22
N GLU A 300 -7.77 15.33 14.43
CA GLU A 300 -7.14 16.43 15.18
C GLU A 300 -5.63 16.53 14.93
N LYS A 301 -5.02 15.50 14.35
CA LYS A 301 -3.57 15.42 14.18
C LYS A 301 -3.07 16.16 12.94
N LEU A 302 -3.91 16.28 11.89
CA LEU A 302 -3.50 16.81 10.60
C LEU A 302 -3.91 18.27 10.39
N ASN A 303 -2.98 19.07 9.88
CA ASN A 303 -3.17 20.51 9.62
C ASN A 303 -4.24 20.79 8.58
N PHE A 304 -4.36 19.91 7.55
CA PHE A 304 -5.39 20.03 6.52
C PHE A 304 -6.79 20.21 7.12
N ASN A 305 -7.11 19.48 8.18
CA ASN A 305 -8.43 19.51 8.81
C ASN A 305 -8.73 20.82 9.56
N LYS A 306 -7.71 21.63 9.85
CA LYS A 306 -7.84 22.92 10.57
C LYS A 306 -8.22 24.07 9.64
N ASP A 307 -7.71 24.07 8.39
CA ASP A 307 -7.93 25.14 7.40
C ASP A 307 -7.82 24.61 5.97
N PRO A 308 -8.82 23.80 5.50
CA PRO A 308 -8.74 23.14 4.20
C PRO A 308 -8.59 24.07 2.99
N GLU A 309 -9.12 25.32 3.09
CA GLU A 309 -9.08 26.30 1.99
C GLU A 309 -7.67 26.81 1.68
N SER A 310 -6.75 26.65 2.62
CA SER A 310 -5.34 27.04 2.45
C SER A 310 -4.49 26.04 1.68
N PHE A 311 -5.06 24.92 1.22
CA PHE A 311 -4.33 23.82 0.63
C PHE A 311 -4.65 23.59 -0.85
N ALA A 312 -3.65 23.10 -1.61
CA ALA A 312 -3.81 22.67 -3.00
C ALA A 312 -3.38 21.21 -3.17
N ASN A 313 -4.22 20.40 -3.80
CA ASN A 313 -3.94 18.99 -4.04
C ASN A 313 -2.81 18.80 -5.06
N VAL A 314 -1.82 18.01 -4.70
CA VAL A 314 -0.74 17.58 -5.59
C VAL A 314 -1.00 16.14 -6.02
N LYS A 315 -1.58 16.01 -7.22
CA LYS A 315 -1.91 14.71 -7.78
C LYS A 315 -0.64 13.90 -8.08
N PRO A 316 -0.61 12.60 -7.78
CA PRO A 316 0.42 11.73 -8.31
C PRO A 316 0.22 11.62 -9.83
N GLN A 317 1.29 11.73 -10.63
CA GLN A 317 1.20 11.40 -12.04
C GLN A 317 1.09 9.88 -12.17
N VAL A 318 0.27 9.44 -13.11
CA VAL A 318 0.23 8.03 -13.45
C VAL A 318 1.46 7.72 -14.29
N VAL A 319 2.26 6.79 -13.82
CA VAL A 319 3.29 6.17 -14.66
C VAL A 319 2.56 5.35 -15.71
N LYS A 320 2.63 5.77 -16.97
CA LYS A 320 2.05 5.06 -18.12
C LYS A 320 2.77 3.74 -18.35
#